data_e7ef74bcf746390551598feb0be06fd0
#
_entry.id   e7ef74bcf746390551598feb0be06fd0
#
_cell.length_a   1.000
_cell.length_b   1.000
_cell.length_c   1.000
_cell.angle_alpha   90.00
_cell.angle_beta   90.00
_cell.angle_gamma   90.00
#
_symmetry.space_group_name_H-M   'P 1'
#
loop_
_entity.id
_entity.type
_entity.pdbx_description
1 polymer ?
#
loop_
_entity_poly.entity_id
_entity_poly.type
_entity_poly.pdbx_seq_one_letter_code
_entity_poly.pdbx_strand_id
1 'polypeptide(L)' 'VSAENVVGLVLAVGLLGYLVVALLFPERL' A
#
# COMPACT_ATOMS: atom_id res chain seq x y z
N VAL A 1 -16.78 12.44 1.58
CA VAL A 1 -15.35 12.08 1.54
C VAL A 1 -14.53 13.25 2.03
N SER A 2 -13.69 13.01 3.00
CA SER A 2 -12.88 14.08 3.57
C SER A 2 -11.41 13.83 3.22
N ALA A 3 -10.61 14.88 3.40
CA ALA A 3 -9.19 14.77 3.11
C ALA A 3 -8.54 13.69 3.96
N GLU A 4 -9.00 13.57 5.19
CA GLU A 4 -8.47 12.56 6.09
C GLU A 4 -8.73 11.16 5.55
N ASN A 5 -9.92 10.94 5.03
CA ASN A 5 -10.26 9.64 4.46
C ASN A 5 -9.46 9.35 3.21
N VAL A 6 -9.22 10.37 2.40
CA VAL A 6 -8.45 10.20 1.18
C VAL A 6 -7.02 9.81 1.53
N VAL A 7 -6.43 10.48 2.51
CA VAL A 7 -5.07 10.17 2.92
C VAL A 7 -4.99 8.74 3.45
N GLY A 8 -5.95 8.33 4.25
CA GLY A 8 -5.98 6.98 4.77
C GLY A 8 -6.10 5.95 3.66
N LEU A 9 -6.92 6.26 2.67
CA LEU A 9 -7.11 5.35 1.56
C LEU A 9 -5.83 5.20 0.75
N VAL A 10 -5.15 6.30 0.48
CA VAL A 10 -3.92 6.27 -0.28
C VAL A 10 -2.86 5.45 0.46
N LEU A 11 -2.76 5.65 1.77
CA LEU A 11 -1.80 4.90 2.56
C LEU A 11 -2.13 3.42 2.58
N ALA A 12 -3.41 3.09 2.69
CA ALA A 12 -3.83 1.69 2.71
C ALA A 12 -3.51 1.00 1.39
N VAL A 13 -3.80 1.67 0.29
CA VAL A 13 -3.53 1.11 -1.04
C VAL A 13 -2.02 0.94 -1.23
N GLY A 14 -1.25 1.92 -0.77
CA GLY A 14 0.19 1.84 -0.88
C GLY A 14 0.77 0.66 -0.12
N LEU A 15 0.30 0.47 1.11
CA LEU A 15 0.79 -0.64 1.93
C LEU A 15 0.36 -1.97 1.34
N LEU A 16 -0.86 -2.03 0.85
CA LEU A 16 -1.35 -3.26 0.24
C LEU A 16 -0.52 -3.62 -0.98
N GLY A 17 -0.25 -2.64 -1.82
CA GLY A 17 0.57 -2.86 -3.00
C GLY A 17 1.98 -3.31 -2.63
N TYR A 18 2.52 -2.69 -1.58
CA TYR A 18 3.84 -3.07 -1.12
C TYR A 18 3.88 -4.53 -0.69
N LEU A 19 2.87 -4.96 0.05
CA LEU A 19 2.82 -6.34 0.52
C LEU A 19 2.66 -7.31 -0.64
N VAL A 20 1.85 -6.95 -1.64
CA VAL A 20 1.65 -7.80 -2.80
C VAL A 20 2.96 -7.96 -3.55
N VAL A 21 3.69 -6.87 -3.75
CA VAL A 21 4.97 -6.92 -4.45
C VAL A 21 5.96 -7.77 -3.66
N ALA A 22 5.94 -7.64 -2.34
CA ALA A 22 6.84 -8.40 -1.49
C ALA A 22 6.58 -9.90 -1.61
N LEU A 23 5.32 -10.27 -1.82
CA LEU A 23 4.97 -11.66 -1.99
C LEU A 23 5.39 -12.18 -3.35
N LEU A 24 5.25 -11.35 -4.39
CA LEU A 24 5.58 -11.76 -5.74
C LEU A 24 7.08 -11.77 -5.98
N PHE A 25 7.79 -10.82 -5.39
CA PHE A 25 9.23 -10.70 -5.57
C PHE A 25 9.92 -10.66 -4.22
N PRO A 26 9.96 -11.80 -3.54
CA PRO A 26 10.55 -11.83 -2.19
C PRO A 26 12.05 -11.61 -2.20
N GLU A 27 12.66 -11.56 -3.36
CA GLU A 27 14.10 -11.43 -3.46
C GLU A 27 14.62 -10.05 -3.15
N ARG A 28 13.77 -9.07 -3.13
CA ARG A 28 14.29 -7.74 -2.88
C ARG A 28 14.93 -7.73 -1.52
N LEU A 29 16.00 -7.14 -1.44
CA LEU A 29 16.78 -7.25 -0.28
C LEU A 29 16.60 -6.06 0.66
#